data_2baa6bd73772af852c0d8ca00c70d6f3
#
_entry.id   2baa6bd73772af852c0d8ca00c70d6f3
#
_cell.length_a   1.000
_cell.length_b   1.000
_cell.length_c   1.000
_cell.angle_alpha   90.00
_cell.angle_beta   90.00
_cell.angle_gamma   90.00
#
_symmetry.space_group_name_H-M   'P 1'
#
loop_
_entity.id
_entity.type
_entity.pdbx_description
1 polymer ?
#
loop_
_entity_poly.entity_id
_entity_poly.type
_entity_poly.pdbx_seq_one_letter_code
_entity_poly.pdbx_strand_id
1 'polypeptide(L)' 'MNTTETKLNLKGNWNVIKGKLKQSYGQLTEDDLAFSEGKEDELVGRIQKRIGTTVADVRQLLEKYSR' A
#
# COMPACT_ATOMS: atom_id res chain seq x y z
N MET A 1 14.67 -4.41 14.88
CA MET A 1 14.09 -4.37 14.46
C MET A 1 13.51 -4.65 13.93
N ASN A 2 13.56 -4.72 13.83
CA ASN A 2 12.92 -4.94 13.24
C ASN A 2 12.27 -4.78 12.33
N THR A 3 12.77 -5.54 12.19
CA THR A 3 12.08 -5.55 10.95
C THR A 3 10.76 -4.87 11.00
N THR A 4 10.24 -4.78 12.11
CA THR A 4 9.00 -4.07 12.31
C THR A 4 9.12 -2.66 11.78
N GLU A 5 10.27 -2.12 11.99
CA GLU A 5 10.48 -0.77 11.53
C GLU A 5 10.54 -0.70 10.05
N THR A 6 10.95 -1.79 9.42
CA THR A 6 11.00 -1.76 7.98
C THR A 6 9.64 -1.98 7.39
N LYS A 7 8.68 -2.30 8.22
CA LYS A 7 7.35 -2.39 7.72
C LYS A 7 6.87 -1.07 7.23
N LEU A 8 5.85 -1.15 6.45
CA LEU A 8 5.24 0.05 5.91
C LEU A 8 4.60 0.84 7.03
N ASN A 9 5.08 2.02 7.25
CA ASN A 9 4.51 2.90 8.25
C ASN A 9 3.42 3.73 7.59
N LEU A 10 2.31 3.09 7.30
CA LEU A 10 1.26 3.71 6.51
C LEU A 10 0.32 4.57 7.31
N LYS A 11 0.24 4.31 8.59
CA LYS A 11 -0.79 4.89 9.42
C LYS A 11 -0.82 6.41 9.37
N GLY A 12 0.33 7.04 9.46
CA GLY A 12 0.39 8.49 9.53
C GLY A 12 0.28 9.19 8.21
N ASN A 13 0.52 8.48 7.10
CA ASN A 13 0.57 9.10 5.79
C ASN A 13 -0.36 8.46 4.79
N TRP A 14 -1.34 7.70 5.28
CA TRP A 14 -2.11 6.88 4.36
C TRP A 14 -2.86 7.72 3.32
N ASN A 15 -3.41 8.85 3.73
CA ASN A 15 -4.15 9.68 2.78
C ASN A 15 -3.27 10.14 1.62
N VAL A 16 -2.03 10.48 1.92
CA VAL A 16 -1.09 10.91 0.88
C VAL A 16 -0.73 9.73 -0.02
N ILE A 17 -0.41 8.60 0.61
CA ILE A 17 -0.04 7.41 -0.13
C ILE A 17 -1.18 6.96 -1.03
N LYS A 18 -2.39 6.98 -0.51
CA LYS A 18 -3.56 6.58 -1.27
C LYS A 18 -3.72 7.46 -2.51
N GLY A 19 -3.54 8.75 -2.34
CA GLY A 19 -3.64 9.66 -3.47
C GLY A 19 -2.61 9.37 -4.53
N LYS A 20 -1.37 9.11 -4.11
CA LYS A 20 -0.32 8.78 -5.05
C LYS A 20 -0.60 7.48 -5.80
N LEU A 21 -1.11 6.48 -5.08
CA LEU A 21 -1.44 5.21 -5.70
C LEU A 21 -2.55 5.38 -6.73
N LYS A 22 -3.56 6.15 -6.40
CA LYS A 22 -4.66 6.37 -7.34
C LYS A 22 -4.18 7.12 -8.59
N GLN A 23 -3.26 8.04 -8.41
CA GLN A 23 -2.70 8.75 -9.56
C GLN A 23 -1.88 7.84 -10.44
N SER A 24 -1.11 6.95 -9.83
CA SER A 24 -0.23 6.06 -10.58
C SER A 24 -0.99 4.91 -11.22
N TYR A 25 -2.02 4.44 -10.55
CA TYR A 25 -2.79 3.29 -11.01
C TYR A 25 -4.26 3.63 -10.92
N GLY A 26 -4.78 4.19 -11.99
CA GLY A 26 -6.15 4.69 -12.02
C GLY A 26 -7.20 3.64 -11.73
N GLN A 27 -6.87 2.35 -11.93
CA GLN A 27 -7.83 1.29 -11.68
C GLN A 27 -8.05 1.00 -10.19
N LEU A 28 -7.21 1.53 -9.31
CA LEU A 28 -7.38 1.31 -7.88
C LEU A 28 -8.60 2.09 -7.38
N THR A 29 -9.41 1.42 -6.58
CA THR A 29 -10.62 2.04 -6.03
C THR A 29 -10.43 2.29 -4.55
N GLU A 30 -11.39 3.00 -3.96
CA GLU A 30 -11.38 3.23 -2.51
C GLU A 30 -11.41 1.91 -1.76
N ASP A 31 -12.19 0.94 -2.24
CA ASP A 31 -12.25 -0.35 -1.57
C ASP A 31 -10.90 -1.05 -1.61
N ASP A 32 -10.20 -0.95 -2.74
CA ASP A 32 -8.89 -1.57 -2.85
C ASP A 32 -7.90 -0.96 -1.88
N LEU A 33 -8.10 0.31 -1.56
CA LEU A 33 -7.16 1.06 -0.73
C LEU A 33 -7.66 1.26 0.69
N ALA A 34 -8.72 0.56 1.06
CA ALA A 34 -9.20 0.60 2.44
C ALA A 34 -8.15 -0.04 3.34
N PHE A 35 -7.70 0.70 4.32
CA PHE A 35 -6.61 0.25 5.17
C PHE A 35 -6.99 0.38 6.63
N SER A 36 -6.72 -0.67 7.37
CA SER A 36 -6.86 -0.68 8.83
C SER A 36 -5.54 -1.06 9.42
N GLU A 37 -5.22 -0.46 10.55
CA GLU A 37 -3.99 -0.77 11.24
C GLU A 37 -3.91 -2.27 11.51
N GLY A 38 -2.77 -2.86 11.20
CA GLY A 38 -2.58 -4.29 11.39
C GLY A 38 -3.04 -5.14 10.22
N LYS A 39 -3.59 -4.53 9.18
CA LYS A 39 -4.11 -5.27 8.03
C LYS A 39 -3.31 -4.98 6.77
N GLU A 40 -2.03 -4.75 6.93
CA GLU A 40 -1.18 -4.42 5.79
C GLU A 40 -1.14 -5.53 4.76
N ASP A 41 -1.15 -6.78 5.21
CA ASP A 41 -1.10 -7.90 4.27
C ASP A 41 -2.33 -7.94 3.38
N GLU A 42 -3.49 -7.65 3.95
CA GLU A 42 -4.71 -7.63 3.16
C GLU A 42 -4.68 -6.50 2.15
N LEU A 43 -4.19 -5.35 2.56
CA LEU A 43 -4.08 -4.21 1.67
C LEU A 43 -3.17 -4.54 0.49
N VAL A 44 -2.00 -5.10 0.79
CA VAL A 44 -1.06 -5.46 -0.25
C VAL A 44 -1.68 -6.46 -1.22
N GLY A 45 -2.40 -7.44 -0.70
CA GLY A 45 -3.03 -8.43 -1.55
C GLY A 45 -4.08 -7.85 -2.47
N ARG A 46 -4.88 -6.91 -1.96
CA ARG A 46 -5.89 -6.29 -2.80
C ARG A 46 -5.26 -5.47 -3.92
N ILE A 47 -4.23 -4.70 -3.59
CA ILE A 47 -3.56 -3.89 -4.60
C ILE A 47 -2.89 -4.79 -5.63
N GLN A 48 -2.22 -5.83 -5.16
CA GLN A 48 -1.53 -6.75 -6.03
C GLN A 48 -2.48 -7.37 -7.06
N LYS A 49 -3.65 -7.75 -6.62
CA LYS A 49 -4.62 -8.34 -7.53
C LYS A 49 -5.15 -7.31 -8.51
N ARG A 50 -5.36 -6.10 -8.04
CA ARG A 50 -5.97 -5.09 -8.90
C ARG A 50 -5.03 -4.66 -10.01
N ILE A 51 -3.76 -4.49 -9.71
CA ILE A 51 -2.82 -4.01 -10.73
C ILE A 51 -2.05 -5.13 -11.40
N GLY A 52 -2.22 -6.38 -10.95
CA GLY A 52 -1.64 -7.51 -11.65
C GLY A 52 -0.14 -7.63 -11.50
N THR A 53 0.38 -7.31 -10.33
CA THR A 53 1.82 -7.39 -10.09
C THR A 53 2.09 -8.33 -8.92
N THR A 54 3.30 -8.31 -8.38
CA THR A 54 3.68 -9.18 -7.29
C THR A 54 3.55 -8.47 -5.95
N VAL A 55 3.47 -9.26 -4.89
CA VAL A 55 3.43 -8.70 -3.54
C VAL A 55 4.67 -7.87 -3.27
N ALA A 56 5.83 -8.35 -3.72
CA ALA A 56 7.07 -7.62 -3.50
C ALA A 56 7.03 -6.25 -4.17
N ASP A 57 6.49 -6.20 -5.38
CA ASP A 57 6.38 -4.93 -6.09
C ASP A 57 5.47 -3.96 -5.35
N VAL A 58 4.35 -4.46 -4.84
CA VAL A 58 3.42 -3.60 -4.12
C VAL A 58 4.06 -3.07 -2.85
N ARG A 59 4.78 -3.92 -2.13
CA ARG A 59 5.45 -3.47 -0.92
C ARG A 59 6.47 -2.38 -1.23
N GLN A 60 7.19 -2.53 -2.31
CA GLN A 60 8.15 -1.51 -2.72
C GLN A 60 7.46 -0.20 -3.07
N LEU A 61 6.33 -0.27 -3.75
CA LEU A 61 5.58 0.92 -4.06
C LEU A 61 5.12 1.63 -2.81
N LEU A 62 4.56 0.89 -1.87
CA LEU A 62 4.08 1.48 -0.64
C LEU A 62 5.21 2.10 0.15
N GLU A 63 6.34 1.42 0.21
CA GLU A 63 7.50 1.94 0.90
C GLU A 63 7.99 3.23 0.26
N LYS A 64 8.02 3.22 -1.07
CA LYS A 64 8.48 4.40 -1.80
C LYS A 64 7.57 5.60 -1.52
N TYR A 65 6.27 5.38 -1.52
CA TYR A 65 5.34 6.47 -1.33
C TYR A 65 5.21 6.91 0.12
N SER A 66 5.67 6.10 1.05
CA SER A 66 5.56 6.42 2.47
C SER A 66 6.74 7.24 2.99
N ARG A 67 7.72 7.49 2.16
CA ARG A 67 8.89 8.27 2.56
C ARG A 67 8.63 9.75 2.62
#